data_3712f94eb16f31a02d9abefef02d18d9
#
_entry.id   3712f94eb16f31a02d9abefef02d18d9
#
_cell.length_a   1.000
_cell.length_b   1.000
_cell.length_c   1.000
_cell.angle_alpha   90.00
_cell.angle_beta   90.00
_cell.angle_gamma   90.00
#
_symmetry.space_group_name_H-M   'P 1'
#
loop_
_entity.id
_entity.type
_entity.pdbx_description
1 polymer ?
#
loop_
_entity_poly.entity_id
_entity_poly.type
_entity_poly.pdbx_seq_one_letter_code
_entity_poly.pdbx_strand_id
1 'polypeptide(L)'
;EKAVVYYAQAMPKTLLSPNLQQFEIHTLADKLYKESFLASKTEMEKVLNLPDEVFERRLKNDIGVQFVQQIVAHFYGAVVPTYRQLDSEITALQRTYMKAILEFSKPQDRIFPDANSTLRVTYGKVAGYSPSDAITYDYMTYLDGVMQKYVPNDYEFNVPPKLRELYEKKDYGIYGKNGKMPVCFVATNHTTGGNSGSPAIDAQGNLIGLNFDRVWEGTMSDIHYDPKICRNIMVDIRYILFIIDKYADASYLIDEMKIIK
;
A
#
# COMPACT_ATOMS: atom_id res chain seq x y z
N GLU A 1 11.47 -15.80 14.31
CA GLU A 1 12.15 -16.05 15.59
C GLU A 1 12.16 -14.78 16.47
N LYS A 2 12.82 -13.68 16.08
CA LYS A 2 12.89 -12.43 16.86
C LYS A 2 11.52 -11.88 17.26
N ALA A 3 10.53 -11.91 16.37
CA ALA A 3 9.18 -11.42 16.65
C ALA A 3 8.46 -12.27 17.72
N VAL A 4 8.65 -13.60 17.70
CA VAL A 4 8.08 -14.50 18.71
C VAL A 4 8.71 -14.22 20.07
N VAL A 5 10.02 -14.05 20.12
CA VAL A 5 10.75 -13.72 21.35
C VAL A 5 10.27 -12.38 21.91
N TYR A 6 10.21 -11.34 21.07
CA TYR A 6 9.74 -10.01 21.49
C TYR A 6 8.31 -10.04 22.01
N TYR A 7 7.40 -10.71 21.30
CA TYR A 7 6.01 -10.82 21.71
C TYR A 7 5.85 -11.58 23.02
N ALA A 8 6.55 -12.72 23.18
CA ALA A 8 6.50 -13.49 24.41
C ALA A 8 7.12 -12.77 25.61
N GLN A 9 8.07 -11.86 25.40
CA GLN A 9 8.59 -10.97 26.45
C GLN A 9 7.58 -9.91 26.88
N ALA A 10 6.81 -9.37 25.92
CA ALA A 10 5.82 -8.34 26.17
C ALA A 10 4.52 -8.90 26.79
N MET A 11 4.23 -10.19 26.59
CA MET A 11 3.01 -10.83 27.08
C MET A 11 3.16 -11.26 28.55
N PRO A 12 2.17 -10.96 29.43
CA PRO A 12 2.15 -11.47 30.79
C PRO A 12 2.22 -13.01 30.81
N LYS A 13 3.17 -13.58 31.55
CA LYS A 13 3.36 -15.05 31.64
C LYS A 13 2.08 -15.80 32.05
N THR A 14 1.19 -15.15 32.82
CA THR A 14 -0.09 -15.70 33.26
C THR A 14 -1.07 -15.99 32.13
N LEU A 15 -0.81 -15.48 30.94
CA LEU A 15 -1.67 -15.65 29.76
C LEU A 15 -1.23 -16.78 28.83
N LEU A 16 -0.01 -17.28 29.03
CA LEU A 16 0.44 -18.50 28.35
C LEU A 16 -0.14 -19.72 29.08
N SER A 17 -0.53 -20.74 28.32
CA SER A 17 -0.93 -22.01 28.95
C SER A 17 0.22 -22.59 29.76
N PRO A 18 -0.07 -23.43 30.79
CA PRO A 18 0.96 -24.07 31.59
C PRO A 18 2.02 -24.80 30.78
N ASN A 19 1.60 -25.38 29.65
CA ASN A 19 2.53 -26.08 28.73
C ASN A 19 3.52 -25.14 28.04
N LEU A 20 3.17 -23.89 27.83
CA LEU A 20 4.04 -22.89 27.18
C LEU A 20 4.83 -22.08 28.23
N GLN A 21 4.30 -21.92 29.46
CA GLN A 21 4.98 -21.20 30.56
C GLN A 21 6.28 -21.89 31.03
N GLN A 22 6.37 -23.20 30.85
CA GLN A 22 7.55 -23.97 31.28
C GLN A 22 8.80 -23.73 30.43
N PHE A 23 8.67 -23.13 29.27
CA PHE A 23 9.79 -22.87 28.38
C PHE A 23 10.36 -21.47 28.58
N GLU A 24 11.68 -21.37 28.55
CA GLU A 24 12.32 -20.09 28.33
C GLU A 24 12.01 -19.59 26.90
N ILE A 25 11.93 -18.28 26.72
CA ILE A 25 11.40 -17.65 25.51
C ILE A 25 12.14 -18.09 24.25
N HIS A 26 13.46 -18.19 24.31
CA HIS A 26 14.27 -18.67 23.17
C HIS A 26 14.00 -20.14 22.86
N THR A 27 13.88 -20.97 23.90
CA THR A 27 13.53 -22.39 23.78
C THR A 27 12.14 -22.57 23.20
N LEU A 28 11.19 -21.71 23.59
CA LEU A 28 9.84 -21.72 23.02
C LEU A 28 9.84 -21.39 21.53
N ALA A 29 10.57 -20.37 21.11
CA ALA A 29 10.67 -20.00 19.69
C ALA A 29 11.27 -21.16 18.87
N ASP A 30 12.37 -21.74 19.31
CA ASP A 30 12.98 -22.90 18.67
C ASP A 30 12.01 -24.08 18.55
N LYS A 31 11.27 -24.35 19.61
CA LYS A 31 10.30 -25.44 19.66
C LYS A 31 9.14 -25.21 18.71
N LEU A 32 8.59 -23.99 18.65
CA LEU A 32 7.55 -23.61 17.70
C LEU A 32 7.97 -23.89 16.25
N TYR A 33 9.17 -23.48 15.87
CA TYR A 33 9.67 -23.70 14.50
C TYR A 33 10.07 -25.13 14.19
N LYS A 34 10.44 -25.94 15.18
CA LYS A 34 10.82 -27.33 14.99
C LYS A 34 9.65 -28.31 15.02
N GLU A 35 8.64 -28.06 15.86
CA GLU A 35 7.59 -29.04 16.17
C GLU A 35 6.23 -28.70 15.55
N SER A 36 5.95 -27.41 15.23
CA SER A 36 4.69 -27.02 14.61
C SER A 36 4.68 -27.35 13.11
N PHE A 37 3.61 -27.97 12.64
CA PHE A 37 3.42 -28.20 11.21
C PHE A 37 3.24 -26.88 10.43
N LEU A 38 2.84 -25.81 11.07
CA LEU A 38 2.70 -24.48 10.44
C LEU A 38 4.05 -23.90 9.97
N ALA A 39 5.16 -24.37 10.53
CA ALA A 39 6.51 -23.92 10.16
C ALA A 39 7.05 -24.58 8.89
N SER A 40 6.39 -25.61 8.35
CA SER A 40 6.84 -26.37 7.19
C SER A 40 5.72 -26.50 6.15
N LYS A 41 5.95 -25.99 4.93
CA LYS A 41 5.01 -26.12 3.82
C LYS A 41 4.64 -27.59 3.58
N THR A 42 5.63 -28.48 3.55
CA THR A 42 5.42 -29.93 3.31
C THR A 42 4.57 -30.59 4.40
N GLU A 43 4.81 -30.25 5.67
CA GLU A 43 4.02 -30.78 6.77
C GLU A 43 2.60 -30.21 6.78
N MET A 44 2.45 -28.93 6.46
CA MET A 44 1.15 -28.30 6.33
C MET A 44 0.31 -28.94 5.23
N GLU A 45 0.89 -29.19 4.04
CA GLU A 45 0.21 -29.90 2.95
C GLU A 45 -0.23 -31.31 3.35
N LYS A 46 0.60 -32.06 4.10
CA LYS A 46 0.22 -33.37 4.63
C LYS A 46 -0.97 -33.29 5.60
N VAL A 47 -0.92 -32.33 6.51
CA VAL A 47 -1.98 -32.13 7.53
C VAL A 47 -3.30 -31.71 6.89
N LEU A 48 -3.29 -30.85 5.87
CA LEU A 48 -4.49 -30.42 5.15
C LEU A 48 -5.18 -31.55 4.37
N ASN A 49 -4.46 -32.61 4.03
CA ASN A 49 -5.00 -33.78 3.33
C ASN A 49 -5.45 -34.92 4.28
N LEU A 50 -5.45 -34.70 5.60
CA LEU A 50 -5.95 -35.68 6.56
C LEU A 50 -7.48 -35.71 6.60
N PRO A 51 -8.08 -36.86 6.99
CA PRO A 51 -9.53 -36.90 7.31
C PRO A 51 -9.86 -35.91 8.44
N ASP A 52 -11.06 -35.32 8.40
CA ASP A 52 -11.50 -34.22 9.27
C ASP A 52 -11.24 -34.47 10.77
N GLU A 53 -11.60 -35.63 11.29
CA GLU A 53 -11.37 -35.95 12.70
C GLU A 53 -9.88 -36.02 13.08
N VAL A 54 -9.04 -36.48 12.16
CA VAL A 54 -7.60 -36.58 12.37
C VAL A 54 -6.98 -35.18 12.25
N PHE A 55 -7.44 -34.39 11.28
CA PHE A 55 -7.04 -33.00 11.09
C PHE A 55 -7.35 -32.15 12.33
N GLU A 56 -8.59 -32.19 12.82
CA GLU A 56 -8.96 -31.45 14.03
C GLU A 56 -8.11 -31.82 15.25
N ARG A 57 -7.85 -33.12 15.44
CA ARG A 57 -6.99 -33.58 16.54
C ARG A 57 -5.56 -33.08 16.37
N ARG A 58 -5.02 -33.12 15.14
CA ARG A 58 -3.67 -32.63 14.84
C ARG A 58 -3.57 -31.13 15.07
N LEU A 59 -4.60 -30.36 14.62
CA LEU A 59 -4.69 -28.92 14.81
C LEU A 59 -4.72 -28.54 16.31
N LYS A 60 -5.57 -29.19 17.10
CA LYS A 60 -5.71 -28.91 18.54
C LYS A 60 -4.44 -29.19 19.35
N ASN A 61 -3.63 -30.17 18.90
CA ASN A 61 -2.41 -30.59 19.60
C ASN A 61 -1.14 -29.92 19.07
N ASP A 62 -1.23 -29.10 18.03
CA ASP A 62 -0.06 -28.41 17.49
C ASP A 62 0.36 -27.22 18.37
N ILE A 63 1.64 -27.17 18.72
CA ILE A 63 2.18 -26.11 19.61
C ILE A 63 2.07 -24.71 19.00
N GLY A 64 2.22 -24.59 17.69
CA GLY A 64 2.09 -23.31 16.99
C GLY A 64 0.66 -22.80 16.98
N VAL A 65 -0.30 -23.72 16.72
CA VAL A 65 -1.74 -23.40 16.77
C VAL A 65 -2.14 -22.96 18.16
N GLN A 66 -1.74 -23.70 19.21
CA GLN A 66 -2.02 -23.33 20.59
C GLN A 66 -1.44 -21.97 20.97
N PHE A 67 -0.21 -21.68 20.53
CA PHE A 67 0.42 -20.40 20.77
C PHE A 67 -0.33 -19.25 20.11
N VAL A 68 -0.71 -19.39 18.84
CA VAL A 68 -1.50 -18.36 18.13
C VAL A 68 -2.88 -18.17 18.75
N GLN A 69 -3.57 -19.25 19.11
CA GLN A 69 -4.88 -19.17 19.77
C GLN A 69 -4.82 -18.40 21.09
N GLN A 70 -3.77 -18.58 21.88
CA GLN A 70 -3.62 -17.84 23.13
C GLN A 70 -3.34 -16.36 22.91
N ILE A 71 -2.52 -16.01 21.91
CA ILE A 71 -2.30 -14.62 21.50
C ILE A 71 -3.63 -13.97 21.11
N VAL A 72 -4.38 -14.63 20.24
CA VAL A 72 -5.67 -14.15 19.75
C VAL A 72 -6.69 -14.00 20.87
N ALA A 73 -6.78 -14.99 21.76
CA ALA A 73 -7.67 -14.95 22.92
C ALA A 73 -7.32 -13.79 23.87
N HIS A 74 -6.04 -13.58 24.15
CA HIS A 74 -5.59 -12.44 24.96
C HIS A 74 -5.89 -11.10 24.29
N PHE A 75 -5.54 -10.98 22.99
CA PHE A 75 -5.77 -9.75 22.24
C PHE A 75 -7.26 -9.36 22.25
N TYR A 76 -8.14 -10.26 21.90
CA TYR A 76 -9.59 -9.97 21.86
C TYR A 76 -10.24 -9.92 23.25
N GLY A 77 -9.70 -10.65 24.24
CA GLY A 77 -10.29 -10.71 25.58
C GLY A 77 -9.83 -9.56 26.51
N ALA A 78 -8.60 -9.10 26.39
CA ALA A 78 -8.02 -8.11 27.28
C ALA A 78 -7.64 -6.79 26.59
N VAL A 79 -6.98 -6.87 25.42
CA VAL A 79 -6.47 -5.65 24.77
C VAL A 79 -7.59 -4.89 24.06
N VAL A 80 -8.38 -5.57 23.22
CA VAL A 80 -9.42 -4.94 22.40
C VAL A 80 -10.49 -4.21 23.22
N PRO A 81 -11.02 -4.74 24.33
CA PRO A 81 -12.00 -4.02 25.12
C PRO A 81 -11.46 -2.68 25.69
N THR A 82 -10.26 -2.72 26.26
CA THR A 82 -9.60 -1.52 26.79
C THR A 82 -9.28 -0.52 25.68
N TYR A 83 -8.77 -1.01 24.54
CA TYR A 83 -8.52 -0.17 23.38
C TYR A 83 -9.79 0.53 22.89
N ARG A 84 -10.90 -0.21 22.73
CA ARG A 84 -12.18 0.37 22.26
C ARG A 84 -12.73 1.43 23.20
N GLN A 85 -12.59 1.23 24.51
CA GLN A 85 -12.99 2.23 25.49
C GLN A 85 -12.17 3.51 25.32
N LEU A 86 -10.84 3.39 25.32
CA LEU A 86 -9.94 4.54 25.15
C LEU A 86 -10.12 5.23 23.80
N ASP A 87 -10.30 4.48 22.72
CA ASP A 87 -10.55 5.00 21.39
C ASP A 87 -11.84 5.83 21.32
N SER A 88 -12.90 5.36 22.00
CA SER A 88 -14.16 6.11 22.11
C SER A 88 -13.98 7.43 22.87
N GLU A 89 -13.22 7.42 23.99
CA GLU A 89 -12.91 8.62 24.76
C GLU A 89 -12.05 9.61 23.97
N ILE A 90 -11.01 9.10 23.29
CA ILE A 90 -10.13 9.90 22.42
C ILE A 90 -10.94 10.52 21.27
N THR A 91 -11.80 9.76 20.62
CA THR A 91 -12.67 10.28 19.54
C THR A 91 -13.57 11.41 20.02
N ALA A 92 -14.14 11.30 21.19
CA ALA A 92 -14.95 12.36 21.79
C ALA A 92 -14.13 13.64 22.11
N LEU A 93 -12.91 13.45 22.63
CA LEU A 93 -11.99 14.55 22.91
C LEU A 93 -11.48 15.22 21.63
N GLN A 94 -11.14 14.44 20.60
CA GLN A 94 -10.72 14.93 19.28
C GLN A 94 -11.81 15.80 18.64
N ARG A 95 -13.08 15.42 18.78
CA ARG A 95 -14.21 16.23 18.32
C ARG A 95 -14.25 17.61 18.96
N THR A 96 -14.03 17.67 20.28
CA THR A 96 -13.97 18.92 21.03
C THR A 96 -12.75 19.75 20.64
N TYR A 97 -11.61 19.10 20.51
CA TYR A 97 -10.36 19.73 20.07
C TYR A 97 -10.47 20.30 18.66
N MET A 98 -11.03 19.52 17.73
CA MET A 98 -11.24 19.97 16.35
C MET A 98 -12.21 21.14 16.25
N LYS A 99 -13.27 21.16 17.09
CA LYS A 99 -14.17 22.31 17.18
C LYS A 99 -13.41 23.58 17.58
N ALA A 100 -12.53 23.49 18.58
CA ALA A 100 -11.70 24.63 18.99
C ALA A 100 -10.76 25.09 17.85
N ILE A 101 -10.12 24.16 17.16
CA ILE A 101 -9.28 24.49 15.99
C ILE A 101 -10.08 25.25 14.95
N LEU A 102 -11.29 24.81 14.60
CA LEU A 102 -12.16 25.48 13.61
C LEU A 102 -12.58 26.87 14.07
N GLU A 103 -12.88 27.06 15.37
CA GLU A 103 -13.27 28.36 15.93
C GLU A 103 -12.11 29.38 15.94
N PHE A 104 -10.87 28.91 16.10
CA PHE A 104 -9.67 29.77 16.14
C PHE A 104 -8.92 29.85 14.81
N SER A 105 -9.30 29.07 13.79
CA SER A 105 -8.66 29.10 12.48
C SER A 105 -9.02 30.38 11.71
N LYS A 106 -8.08 30.82 10.86
CA LYS A 106 -8.24 31.99 10.02
C LYS A 106 -8.81 31.57 8.66
N PRO A 107 -9.49 32.46 7.91
CA PRO A 107 -10.05 32.15 6.58
C PRO A 107 -9.04 31.62 5.55
N GLN A 108 -7.74 31.93 5.73
CA GLN A 108 -6.67 31.45 4.86
C GLN A 108 -6.14 30.04 5.25
N ASP A 109 -6.49 29.54 6.44
CA ASP A 109 -6.05 28.24 6.90
C ASP A 109 -6.80 27.16 6.09
N ARG A 110 -6.04 26.27 5.45
CA ARG A 110 -6.62 25.18 4.65
C ARG A 110 -6.90 23.99 5.56
N ILE A 111 -8.10 23.94 6.13
CA ILE A 111 -8.57 22.81 6.93
C ILE A 111 -9.43 21.92 6.04
N PHE A 112 -9.14 20.66 6.01
CA PHE A 112 -9.89 19.64 5.27
C PHE A 112 -10.13 18.42 6.15
N PRO A 113 -11.26 17.71 5.99
CA PRO A 113 -11.58 16.53 6.80
C PRO A 113 -10.74 15.32 6.38
N ASP A 114 -10.52 14.42 7.34
CA ASP A 114 -10.05 13.08 7.05
C ASP A 114 -11.04 12.29 6.19
N ALA A 115 -10.55 11.22 5.56
CA ALA A 115 -11.39 10.32 4.79
C ALA A 115 -12.41 9.63 5.71
N ASN A 116 -13.69 9.72 5.34
CA ASN A 116 -14.82 9.21 6.12
C ASN A 116 -15.80 8.38 5.26
N SER A 117 -15.30 7.77 4.19
CA SER A 117 -16.09 7.01 3.19
C SER A 117 -17.05 7.85 2.34
N THR A 118 -16.95 9.18 2.38
CA THR A 118 -17.65 10.06 1.44
C THR A 118 -16.74 10.51 0.32
N LEU A 119 -17.32 10.93 -0.81
CA LEU A 119 -16.55 11.46 -1.93
C LEU A 119 -15.80 12.73 -1.50
N ARG A 120 -14.50 12.74 -1.75
CA ARG A 120 -13.62 13.88 -1.50
C ARG A 120 -12.85 14.23 -2.77
N VAL A 121 -12.86 15.51 -3.12
CA VAL A 121 -12.13 16.03 -4.28
C VAL A 121 -10.90 16.79 -3.80
N THR A 122 -9.72 16.43 -4.34
CA THR A 122 -8.51 17.24 -4.24
C THR A 122 -8.20 17.83 -5.60
N TYR A 123 -7.68 19.06 -5.65
CA TYR A 123 -7.34 19.72 -6.89
C TYR A 123 -5.93 20.33 -6.84
N GLY A 124 -5.33 20.44 -8.00
CA GLY A 124 -3.96 20.93 -8.14
C GLY A 124 -3.61 21.23 -9.60
N LYS A 125 -2.33 21.36 -9.85
CA LYS A 125 -1.76 21.60 -11.19
C LYS A 125 -0.69 20.55 -11.46
N VAL A 126 -0.62 20.06 -12.68
CA VAL A 126 0.50 19.27 -13.17
C VAL A 126 1.74 20.15 -13.17
N ALA A 127 2.73 19.83 -12.36
CA ALA A 127 3.95 20.62 -12.21
C ALA A 127 5.08 19.79 -11.61
N GLY A 128 6.28 19.93 -12.15
CA GLY A 128 7.51 19.46 -11.54
C GLY A 128 7.84 20.20 -10.24
N TYR A 129 9.02 19.95 -9.70
CA TYR A 129 9.51 20.58 -8.47
C TYR A 129 11.02 20.56 -8.38
N SER A 130 11.58 21.38 -7.50
CA SER A 130 13.02 21.40 -7.20
C SER A 130 13.22 21.01 -5.74
N PRO A 131 13.70 19.78 -5.45
CA PRO A 131 13.87 19.29 -4.08
C PRO A 131 15.05 19.95 -3.35
N SER A 132 16.04 20.41 -4.10
CA SER A 132 17.21 21.10 -3.58
C SER A 132 17.81 22.03 -4.64
N ASP A 133 18.83 22.79 -4.25
CA ASP A 133 19.55 23.68 -5.16
C ASP A 133 20.11 22.89 -6.36
N ALA A 134 19.99 23.47 -7.54
CA ALA A 134 20.45 22.94 -8.83
C ALA A 134 19.79 21.60 -9.27
N ILE A 135 18.79 21.07 -8.55
CA ILE A 135 18.03 19.86 -8.95
C ILE A 135 16.61 20.27 -9.33
N THR A 136 16.19 19.86 -10.52
CA THR A 136 14.81 20.04 -10.97
C THR A 136 14.27 18.73 -11.54
N TYR A 137 13.14 18.28 -11.02
CA TYR A 137 12.40 17.15 -11.57
C TYR A 137 11.27 17.65 -12.46
N ASP A 138 11.22 17.13 -13.68
CA ASP A 138 10.12 17.39 -14.61
C ASP A 138 8.82 16.77 -14.09
N TYR A 139 7.70 17.25 -14.60
CA TYR A 139 6.40 16.74 -14.22
C TYR A 139 6.06 15.38 -14.85
N MET A 140 6.80 14.93 -15.87
CA MET A 140 6.51 13.75 -16.67
C MET A 140 7.70 12.78 -16.68
N THR A 141 7.40 11.49 -16.55
CA THR A 141 8.36 10.41 -16.79
C THR A 141 7.96 9.58 -18.01
N TYR A 142 8.93 8.91 -18.61
CA TYR A 142 8.76 8.15 -19.84
C TYR A 142 9.27 6.71 -19.70
N LEU A 143 8.84 5.84 -20.60
CA LEU A 143 9.28 4.43 -20.65
C LEU A 143 10.80 4.29 -20.75
N ASP A 144 11.48 5.30 -21.28
CA ASP A 144 12.95 5.41 -21.30
C ASP A 144 13.56 5.23 -19.90
N GLY A 145 12.95 5.84 -18.87
CA GLY A 145 13.40 5.72 -17.48
C GLY A 145 13.21 4.33 -16.89
N VAL A 146 12.19 3.61 -17.33
CA VAL A 146 11.98 2.21 -16.96
C VAL A 146 13.08 1.34 -17.57
N MET A 147 13.40 1.56 -18.85
CA MET A 147 14.46 0.81 -19.55
C MET A 147 15.88 1.11 -19.00
N GLN A 148 16.12 2.34 -18.53
CA GLN A 148 17.38 2.71 -17.88
C GLN A 148 17.62 1.97 -16.55
N LYS A 149 16.54 1.59 -15.87
CA LYS A 149 16.58 0.84 -14.60
C LYS A 149 16.56 -0.67 -14.80
N TYR A 150 16.35 -1.15 -16.02
CA TYR A 150 16.19 -2.57 -16.29
C TYR A 150 17.43 -3.36 -15.88
N VAL A 151 17.21 -4.38 -15.07
CA VAL A 151 18.21 -5.39 -14.67
C VAL A 151 17.62 -6.77 -14.94
N PRO A 152 18.25 -7.59 -15.81
CA PRO A 152 17.73 -8.92 -16.14
C PRO A 152 17.60 -9.81 -14.89
N ASN A 153 16.45 -10.47 -14.75
CA ASN A 153 16.12 -11.39 -13.64
C ASN A 153 16.14 -10.77 -12.24
N ASP A 154 16.18 -9.44 -12.13
CA ASP A 154 15.99 -8.76 -10.86
C ASP A 154 14.52 -8.78 -10.44
N TYR A 155 14.25 -8.88 -9.14
CA TYR A 155 12.88 -8.93 -8.63
C TYR A 155 12.09 -7.65 -8.89
N GLU A 156 12.72 -6.49 -8.77
CA GLU A 156 12.07 -5.17 -8.89
C GLU A 156 12.25 -4.56 -10.28
N PHE A 157 13.42 -4.78 -10.92
CA PHE A 157 13.84 -4.07 -12.13
C PHE A 157 13.80 -4.91 -13.40
N ASN A 158 13.23 -6.11 -13.34
CA ASN A 158 13.05 -6.92 -14.55
C ASN A 158 11.90 -6.37 -15.40
N VAL A 159 12.19 -6.14 -16.69
CA VAL A 159 11.19 -5.68 -17.66
C VAL A 159 10.79 -6.84 -18.59
N PRO A 160 9.48 -7.14 -18.72
CA PRO A 160 9.01 -8.22 -19.57
C PRO A 160 9.50 -8.09 -21.04
N PRO A 161 9.86 -9.22 -21.71
CA PRO A 161 10.40 -9.19 -23.07
C PRO A 161 9.51 -8.43 -24.07
N LYS A 162 8.20 -8.65 -24.05
CA LYS A 162 7.24 -7.97 -24.95
C LYS A 162 7.27 -6.44 -24.77
N LEU A 163 7.39 -5.95 -23.53
CA LEU A 163 7.45 -4.50 -23.28
C LEU A 163 8.77 -3.90 -23.82
N ARG A 164 9.87 -4.64 -23.71
CA ARG A 164 11.17 -4.22 -24.28
C ARG A 164 11.11 -4.18 -25.81
N GLU A 165 10.52 -5.19 -26.43
CA GLU A 165 10.33 -5.23 -27.89
C GLU A 165 9.48 -4.04 -28.38
N LEU A 166 8.37 -3.73 -27.72
CA LEU A 166 7.53 -2.57 -28.04
C LEU A 166 8.31 -1.25 -27.89
N TYR A 167 9.16 -1.15 -26.88
CA TYR A 167 10.02 0.01 -26.67
C TYR A 167 11.07 0.16 -27.78
N GLU A 168 11.79 -0.90 -28.13
CA GLU A 168 12.84 -0.91 -29.16
C GLU A 168 12.27 -0.53 -30.54
N LYS A 169 11.08 -1.06 -30.87
CA LYS A 169 10.36 -0.75 -32.11
C LYS A 169 9.66 0.60 -32.07
N LYS A 170 9.57 1.26 -30.92
CA LYS A 170 8.75 2.45 -30.70
C LYS A 170 7.28 2.27 -31.13
N ASP A 171 6.77 1.04 -31.01
CA ASP A 171 5.38 0.73 -31.36
C ASP A 171 4.44 1.15 -30.23
N TYR A 172 4.29 2.45 -30.10
CA TYR A 172 3.43 3.06 -29.07
C TYR A 172 2.02 3.36 -29.57
N GLY A 173 1.73 3.08 -30.84
CA GLY A 173 0.44 3.42 -31.46
C GLY A 173 0.09 4.89 -31.29
N ILE A 174 -1.17 5.16 -30.99
CA ILE A 174 -1.70 6.52 -30.76
C ILE A 174 -1.36 7.08 -29.36
N TYR A 175 -0.77 6.27 -28.47
CA TYR A 175 -0.54 6.59 -27.07
C TYR A 175 0.80 7.30 -26.84
N GLY A 176 1.75 7.15 -27.78
CA GLY A 176 3.04 7.85 -27.72
C GLY A 176 2.92 9.34 -28.03
N LYS A 177 3.82 10.13 -27.48
CA LYS A 177 3.95 11.57 -27.77
C LYS A 177 5.40 11.90 -28.11
N ASN A 178 5.62 12.49 -29.30
CA ASN A 178 6.97 12.89 -29.76
C ASN A 178 8.00 11.73 -29.73
N GLY A 179 7.55 10.51 -30.11
CA GLY A 179 8.42 9.33 -30.13
C GLY A 179 8.76 8.75 -28.75
N LYS A 180 8.11 9.21 -27.71
CA LYS A 180 8.25 8.71 -26.33
C LYS A 180 6.92 8.21 -25.80
N MET A 181 6.97 7.22 -24.91
CA MET A 181 5.81 6.73 -24.16
C MET A 181 5.76 7.37 -22.78
N PRO A 182 4.79 8.28 -22.50
CA PRO A 182 4.57 8.81 -21.15
C PRO A 182 4.18 7.68 -20.19
N VAL A 183 4.69 7.69 -18.97
CA VAL A 183 4.39 6.65 -17.96
C VAL A 183 3.69 7.23 -16.75
N CYS A 184 4.30 8.23 -16.11
CA CYS A 184 3.74 8.88 -14.94
C CYS A 184 3.89 10.39 -15.03
N PHE A 185 3.03 11.10 -14.33
CA PHE A 185 3.16 12.54 -14.11
C PHE A 185 2.90 12.89 -12.65
N VAL A 186 3.39 14.06 -12.24
CA VAL A 186 3.21 14.57 -10.88
C VAL A 186 2.41 15.86 -10.87
N ALA A 187 1.67 16.06 -9.79
CA ALA A 187 0.83 17.25 -9.60
C ALA A 187 0.85 17.72 -8.14
N THR A 188 0.31 18.91 -7.91
CA THR A 188 0.27 19.56 -6.60
C THR A 188 -0.94 19.19 -5.76
N ASN A 189 -1.67 18.12 -6.10
CA ASN A 189 -2.79 17.66 -5.31
C ASN A 189 -2.29 17.12 -3.95
N HIS A 190 -2.97 17.52 -2.88
CA HIS A 190 -2.73 16.90 -1.59
C HIS A 190 -3.47 15.58 -1.53
N THR A 191 -2.73 14.49 -1.46
CA THR A 191 -3.23 13.11 -1.40
C THR A 191 -2.68 12.39 -0.18
N THR A 192 -3.43 11.42 0.33
CA THR A 192 -3.04 10.59 1.47
C THR A 192 -3.36 9.12 1.18
N GLY A 193 -3.12 8.22 2.13
CA GLY A 193 -3.58 6.84 2.06
C GLY A 193 -5.08 6.78 1.79
N GLY A 194 -5.49 5.91 0.86
CA GLY A 194 -6.87 5.81 0.35
C GLY A 194 -7.08 6.48 -1.02
N ASN A 195 -6.20 7.39 -1.44
CA ASN A 195 -6.26 7.98 -2.79
C ASN A 195 -5.71 7.06 -3.89
N SER A 196 -5.07 5.94 -3.54
CA SER A 196 -4.56 4.97 -4.51
C SER A 196 -5.68 4.42 -5.38
N GLY A 197 -5.50 4.45 -6.72
CA GLY A 197 -6.50 4.08 -7.71
C GLY A 197 -7.55 5.17 -8.02
N SER A 198 -7.50 6.31 -7.36
CA SER A 198 -8.44 7.41 -7.64
C SER A 198 -8.20 8.02 -9.02
N PRO A 199 -9.28 8.31 -9.77
CA PRO A 199 -9.17 8.92 -11.09
C PRO A 199 -8.66 10.37 -10.99
N ALA A 200 -7.71 10.72 -11.86
CA ALA A 200 -7.33 12.09 -12.14
C ALA A 200 -8.08 12.56 -13.38
N ILE A 201 -8.83 13.65 -13.24
CA ILE A 201 -9.64 14.22 -14.33
C ILE A 201 -9.19 15.65 -14.62
N ASP A 202 -9.25 16.02 -15.90
CA ASP A 202 -8.99 17.40 -16.31
C ASP A 202 -10.22 18.31 -16.11
N ALA A 203 -10.08 19.59 -16.46
CA ALA A 203 -11.15 20.57 -16.33
C ALA A 203 -12.36 20.30 -17.25
N GLN A 204 -12.20 19.45 -18.26
CA GLN A 204 -13.27 19.03 -19.18
C GLN A 204 -13.95 17.72 -18.74
N GLY A 205 -13.48 17.13 -17.63
CA GLY A 205 -14.01 15.87 -17.12
C GLY A 205 -13.39 14.62 -17.75
N ASN A 206 -12.31 14.73 -18.52
CA ASN A 206 -11.64 13.59 -19.13
C ASN A 206 -10.71 12.91 -18.13
N LEU A 207 -10.71 11.58 -18.11
CA LEU A 207 -9.74 10.79 -17.36
C LEU A 207 -8.35 10.96 -17.97
N ILE A 208 -7.39 11.48 -17.20
CA ILE A 208 -6.00 11.71 -17.62
C ILE A 208 -4.99 10.82 -16.92
N GLY A 209 -5.39 10.14 -15.86
CA GLY A 209 -4.53 9.24 -15.11
C GLY A 209 -5.19 8.65 -13.89
N LEU A 210 -4.43 7.81 -13.17
CA LEU A 210 -4.83 7.26 -11.89
C LEU A 210 -3.76 7.58 -10.84
N ASN A 211 -4.19 8.14 -9.71
CA ASN A 211 -3.29 8.40 -8.60
C ASN A 211 -2.85 7.09 -7.95
N PHE A 212 -1.57 6.95 -7.60
CA PHE A 212 -1.12 5.75 -6.92
C PHE A 212 -0.10 6.00 -5.80
N ASP A 213 0.64 7.12 -5.84
CA ASP A 213 1.69 7.39 -4.86
C ASP A 213 1.94 8.89 -4.68
N ARG A 214 2.97 9.22 -3.92
CA ARG A 214 3.55 10.55 -3.76
C ARG A 214 5.07 10.50 -3.91
N VAL A 215 5.68 11.63 -4.26
CA VAL A 215 7.13 11.73 -4.35
C VAL A 215 7.78 11.54 -2.97
N TRP A 216 9.01 11.02 -2.97
CA TRP A 216 9.73 10.73 -1.74
C TRP A 216 9.85 11.95 -0.81
N GLU A 217 10.15 13.11 -1.37
CA GLU A 217 10.29 14.36 -0.64
C GLU A 217 8.96 14.87 -0.04
N GLY A 218 7.85 14.31 -0.50
CA GLY A 218 6.51 14.62 -0.02
C GLY A 218 5.93 13.63 1.01
N THR A 219 6.72 12.67 1.52
CA THR A 219 6.23 11.65 2.46
C THR A 219 5.68 12.22 3.75
N MET A 220 6.17 13.38 4.20
CA MET A 220 5.67 14.07 5.38
C MET A 220 4.34 14.79 5.18
N SER A 221 3.76 14.78 3.97
CA SER A 221 2.58 15.59 3.64
C SER A 221 1.32 15.26 4.44
N ASP A 222 1.27 14.11 5.11
CA ASP A 222 0.18 13.77 6.03
C ASP A 222 0.21 14.61 7.31
N ILE A 223 1.38 15.12 7.70
CA ILE A 223 1.59 15.97 8.87
C ILE A 223 1.71 17.43 8.44
N HIS A 224 2.51 17.67 7.40
CA HIS A 224 2.79 19.01 6.89
C HIS A 224 2.92 18.99 5.36
N TYR A 225 2.00 19.67 4.68
CA TYR A 225 2.02 19.81 3.22
C TYR A 225 2.85 21.03 2.81
N ASP A 226 4.06 20.79 2.26
CA ASP A 226 4.87 21.84 1.63
C ASP A 226 4.57 21.92 0.13
N PRO A 227 3.93 23.00 -0.36
CA PRO A 227 3.59 23.15 -1.78
C PRO A 227 4.80 23.24 -2.72
N LYS A 228 5.99 23.49 -2.19
CA LYS A 228 7.21 23.56 -3.01
C LYS A 228 7.68 22.19 -3.46
N ILE A 229 7.59 21.18 -2.59
CA ILE A 229 8.15 19.85 -2.83
C ILE A 229 7.13 18.72 -2.81
N CYS A 230 5.99 18.86 -2.11
CA CYS A 230 4.97 17.81 -2.11
C CYS A 230 4.32 17.67 -3.48
N ARG A 231 4.38 16.48 -4.05
CA ARG A 231 3.69 16.08 -5.28
C ARG A 231 3.08 14.70 -5.11
N ASN A 232 1.89 14.52 -5.63
CA ASN A 232 1.34 13.19 -5.85
C ASN A 232 1.80 12.63 -7.20
N ILE A 233 1.79 11.32 -7.35
CA ILE A 233 2.21 10.62 -8.56
C ILE A 233 0.99 9.94 -9.17
N MET A 234 0.81 10.13 -10.47
CA MET A 234 -0.29 9.54 -11.24
C MET A 234 0.29 8.76 -12.41
N VAL A 235 -0.22 7.55 -12.66
CA VAL A 235 0.06 6.86 -13.92
C VAL A 235 -0.71 7.56 -15.04
N ASP A 236 -0.04 7.81 -16.15
CA ASP A 236 -0.65 8.47 -17.31
C ASP A 236 -1.65 7.53 -18.00
N ILE A 237 -2.83 8.03 -18.34
CA ILE A 237 -3.87 7.21 -18.98
C ILE A 237 -3.39 6.61 -20.31
N ARG A 238 -2.51 7.29 -21.04
CA ARG A 238 -1.95 6.80 -22.30
C ARG A 238 -1.10 5.55 -22.07
N TYR A 239 -0.37 5.46 -20.97
CA TYR A 239 0.37 4.25 -20.63
C TYR A 239 -0.57 3.09 -20.30
N ILE A 240 -1.64 3.34 -19.56
CA ILE A 240 -2.65 2.33 -19.24
C ILE A 240 -3.27 1.78 -20.54
N LEU A 241 -3.69 2.66 -21.43
CA LEU A 241 -4.28 2.27 -22.72
C LEU A 241 -3.28 1.54 -23.62
N PHE A 242 -2.02 1.97 -23.64
CA PHE A 242 -0.95 1.28 -24.34
C PHE A 242 -0.74 -0.15 -23.81
N ILE A 243 -0.75 -0.33 -22.49
CA ILE A 243 -0.64 -1.66 -21.89
C ILE A 243 -1.84 -2.54 -22.26
N ILE A 244 -3.05 -2.01 -22.25
CA ILE A 244 -4.25 -2.75 -22.62
C ILE A 244 -4.19 -3.17 -24.09
N ASP A 245 -3.92 -2.22 -24.98
CA ASP A 245 -3.95 -2.45 -26.44
C ASP A 245 -2.73 -3.24 -26.92
N LYS A 246 -1.53 -2.69 -26.75
CA LYS A 246 -0.31 -3.20 -27.37
C LYS A 246 0.39 -4.32 -26.60
N TYR A 247 0.37 -4.22 -25.27
CA TYR A 247 1.05 -5.21 -24.44
C TYR A 247 0.16 -6.42 -24.15
N ALA A 248 -1.11 -6.21 -23.78
CA ALA A 248 -2.05 -7.28 -23.44
C ALA A 248 -2.86 -7.80 -24.65
N ASP A 249 -2.76 -7.19 -25.83
CA ASP A 249 -3.54 -7.51 -27.04
C ASP A 249 -5.07 -7.47 -26.78
N ALA A 250 -5.52 -6.56 -25.91
CA ALA A 250 -6.91 -6.44 -25.48
C ALA A 250 -7.58 -5.19 -26.05
N SER A 251 -7.34 -4.86 -27.32
CA SER A 251 -7.88 -3.68 -28.02
C SER A 251 -9.40 -3.59 -27.96
N TYR A 252 -10.09 -4.73 -27.87
CA TYR A 252 -11.56 -4.77 -27.73
C TYR A 252 -12.08 -4.00 -26.51
N LEU A 253 -11.28 -3.85 -25.46
CA LEU A 253 -11.64 -3.01 -24.30
C LEU A 253 -11.56 -1.52 -24.62
N ILE A 254 -10.68 -1.13 -25.56
CA ILE A 254 -10.54 0.26 -26.00
C ILE A 254 -11.75 0.67 -26.84
N ASP A 255 -12.33 -0.27 -27.61
CA ASP A 255 -13.50 -0.02 -28.45
C ASP A 255 -14.75 0.35 -27.64
N GLU A 256 -14.78 -0.02 -26.34
CA GLU A 256 -15.83 0.37 -25.40
C GLU A 256 -15.64 1.80 -24.83
N MET A 257 -14.50 2.44 -25.11
CA MET A 257 -14.11 3.72 -24.51
C MET A 257 -14.22 4.87 -25.52
N LYS A 258 -14.59 6.05 -25.04
CA LYS A 258 -14.51 7.28 -25.85
C LYS A 258 -13.13 7.90 -25.65
N ILE A 259 -12.24 7.72 -26.60
CA ILE A 259 -10.89 8.31 -26.59
C ILE A 259 -10.97 9.75 -27.09
N ILE A 260 -10.49 10.68 -26.26
CA ILE A 260 -10.34 12.11 -26.60
C ILE A 260 -8.88 12.35 -26.97
N LYS A 261 -8.63 12.96 -28.14
CA LYS A 261 -7.28 13.26 -28.68
C LYS A 261 -6.89 14.71 -28.39
#